data_24839504e278a4bb57bf2ca640d5bae5
#
_entry.id   24839504e278a4bb57bf2ca640d5bae5
#
_cell.length_a   1.000
_cell.length_b   1.000
_cell.length_c   1.000
_cell.angle_alpha   90.00
_cell.angle_beta   90.00
_cell.angle_gamma   90.00
#
_symmetry.space_group_name_H-M   'P 1'
#
loop_
_entity.id
_entity.type
_entity.pdbx_description
1 polymer ?
#
loop_
_entity_poly.entity_id
_entity_poly.type
_entity_poly.pdbx_seq_one_letter_code
_entity_poly.pdbx_strand_id
1 'polypeptide(L)'
;DIRKIANEYGPNTYFSQLINKKKEERVIIANGRVVQMVNKLPKNNANLNWGVGRFFNIRWGDWDLMAAGMAIAACNEVGLNIGAVDIIYDENNIPYLLEVNSAPEVVGAYSQGIIASVIDYIVEHGKDIIPLKHDATWKNFIHPTLYKDAA
;
A
#
# COMPACT_ATOMS: atom_id res chain seq x y z
N ASP A 1 -31.89 -8.68 -0.20
CA ASP A 1 -32.37 -7.37 0.25
C ASP A 1 -31.46 -6.83 1.35
N ILE A 2 -30.82 -5.69 1.08
CA ILE A 2 -29.87 -5.01 1.98
C ILE A 2 -30.47 -4.75 3.36
N ARG A 3 -31.75 -4.36 3.42
CA ARG A 3 -32.44 -4.08 4.69
C ARG A 3 -32.57 -5.33 5.56
N LYS A 4 -32.81 -6.49 4.95
CA LYS A 4 -32.92 -7.76 5.66
C LYS A 4 -31.53 -8.12 6.28
N ILE A 5 -30.46 -7.96 5.51
CA ILE A 5 -29.09 -8.23 5.97
C ILE A 5 -28.68 -7.24 7.06
N ALA A 6 -28.98 -5.94 6.90
CA ALA A 6 -28.68 -4.93 7.91
C ALA A 6 -29.40 -5.21 9.25
N ASN A 7 -30.64 -5.70 9.20
CA ASN A 7 -31.38 -6.10 10.39
C ASN A 7 -30.80 -7.35 11.06
N GLU A 8 -30.24 -8.27 10.27
CA GLU A 8 -29.61 -9.49 10.78
C GLU A 8 -28.25 -9.23 11.46
N TYR A 9 -27.42 -8.31 10.89
CA TYR A 9 -26.07 -8.04 11.36
C TYR A 9 -25.94 -6.80 12.24
N GLY A 10 -27.01 -5.98 12.37
CA GLY A 10 -27.09 -4.85 13.28
C GLY A 10 -26.67 -3.51 12.68
N PRO A 11 -26.80 -2.42 13.47
CA PRO A 11 -26.68 -1.03 12.98
C PRO A 11 -25.27 -0.63 12.58
N ASN A 12 -24.25 -1.37 12.98
CA ASN A 12 -22.84 -1.08 12.65
C ASN A 12 -22.37 -1.81 11.39
N THR A 13 -23.27 -2.39 10.62
CA THR A 13 -22.96 -3.09 9.38
C THR A 13 -22.80 -2.09 8.24
N TYR A 14 -21.69 -2.16 7.52
CA TYR A 14 -21.49 -1.43 6.28
C TYR A 14 -21.46 -2.39 5.10
N PHE A 15 -21.79 -1.87 3.92
CA PHE A 15 -21.81 -2.61 2.67
C PHE A 15 -20.82 -1.95 1.71
N SER A 16 -20.04 -2.76 1.04
CA SER A 16 -19.17 -2.32 -0.03
C SER A 16 -19.43 -3.11 -1.31
N GLN A 17 -19.04 -2.56 -2.44
CA GLN A 17 -19.07 -3.28 -3.70
C GLN A 17 -18.13 -4.49 -3.61
N LEU A 18 -18.63 -5.66 -4.03
CA LEU A 18 -17.78 -6.83 -4.19
C LEU A 18 -16.97 -6.68 -5.49
N ILE A 19 -15.64 -6.67 -5.33
CA ILE A 19 -14.70 -6.70 -6.45
C ILE A 19 -14.22 -8.15 -6.62
N ASN A 20 -14.39 -8.72 -7.83
CA ASN A 20 -13.79 -10.01 -8.17
C ASN A 20 -12.28 -9.87 -8.22
N LYS A 21 -11.64 -10.17 -7.09
CA LYS A 21 -10.23 -9.93 -6.87
C LYS A 21 -9.36 -10.95 -7.61
N LYS A 22 -8.49 -10.47 -8.51
CA LYS A 22 -7.46 -11.25 -9.20
C LYS A 22 -6.15 -11.30 -8.41
N LYS A 23 -5.73 -10.16 -7.87
CA LYS A 23 -4.51 -10.03 -7.04
C LYS A 23 -4.69 -8.97 -5.97
N GLU A 24 -3.83 -8.99 -4.98
CA GLU A 24 -3.77 -7.98 -3.93
C GLU A 24 -2.31 -7.61 -3.70
N GLU A 25 -2.08 -6.31 -3.59
CA GLU A 25 -0.78 -5.72 -3.32
C GLU A 25 -0.86 -4.85 -2.08
N ARG A 26 0.22 -4.82 -1.30
CA ARG A 26 0.43 -3.84 -0.24
C ARG A 26 1.53 -2.91 -0.65
N VAL A 27 1.25 -1.61 -0.61
CA VAL A 27 2.17 -0.53 -0.92
C VAL A 27 2.54 0.17 0.37
N ILE A 28 3.82 0.14 0.73
CA ILE A 28 4.33 0.81 1.92
C ILE A 28 4.82 2.19 1.52
N ILE A 29 4.26 3.20 2.19
CA ILE A 29 4.54 4.61 1.96
C ILE A 29 5.31 5.16 3.14
N ALA A 30 6.32 5.95 2.85
CA ALA A 30 7.00 6.75 3.86
C ALA A 30 7.45 8.08 3.25
N ASN A 31 7.15 9.18 3.96
CA ASN A 31 7.47 10.54 3.56
C ASN A 31 7.04 10.87 2.11
N GLY A 32 5.80 10.52 1.76
CA GLY A 32 5.22 10.80 0.44
C GLY A 32 5.81 9.98 -0.71
N ARG A 33 6.50 8.88 -0.43
CA ARG A 33 7.11 8.00 -1.43
C ARG A 33 6.82 6.54 -1.13
N VAL A 34 6.77 5.74 -2.19
CA VAL A 34 6.76 4.28 -2.05
C VAL A 34 8.14 3.82 -1.60
N VAL A 35 8.18 3.00 -0.57
CA VAL A 35 9.41 2.35 -0.08
C VAL A 35 9.43 0.86 -0.36
N GLN A 36 8.25 0.26 -0.53
CA GLN A 36 8.12 -1.15 -0.85
C GLN A 36 6.75 -1.43 -1.48
N MET A 37 6.71 -2.35 -2.42
CA MET A 37 5.49 -3.00 -2.89
C MET A 37 5.62 -4.49 -2.75
N VAL A 38 4.59 -5.14 -2.25
CA VAL A 38 4.55 -6.58 -2.06
C VAL A 38 3.26 -7.17 -2.60
N ASN A 39 3.36 -8.31 -3.28
CA ASN A 39 2.20 -9.15 -3.59
C ASN A 39 1.77 -9.89 -2.33
N LYS A 40 0.47 -9.88 -2.06
CA LYS A 40 -0.15 -10.64 -0.99
C LYS A 40 -0.82 -11.87 -1.60
N LEU A 41 -0.22 -13.02 -1.38
CA LEU A 41 -0.71 -14.29 -1.93
C LEU A 41 -1.38 -15.12 -0.85
N PRO A 42 -2.51 -15.81 -1.17
CA PRO A 42 -3.16 -16.69 -0.21
C PRO A 42 -2.24 -17.87 0.15
N LYS A 43 -2.32 -18.31 1.39
CA LYS A 43 -1.72 -19.57 1.83
C LYS A 43 -2.70 -20.68 1.45
N ASN A 44 -2.34 -21.56 0.53
CA ASN A 44 -3.13 -22.73 0.14
C ASN A 44 -4.51 -22.45 -0.52
N ASN A 45 -4.57 -21.66 -1.58
CA ASN A 45 -5.81 -21.40 -2.35
C ASN A 45 -7.06 -20.98 -1.53
N ALA A 46 -6.89 -20.67 -0.25
CA ALA A 46 -7.95 -20.13 0.58
C ALA A 46 -8.16 -18.64 0.26
N ASN A 47 -9.37 -18.15 0.43
CA ASN A 47 -9.66 -16.72 0.38
C ASN A 47 -8.67 -15.97 1.27
N LEU A 48 -8.16 -14.83 0.79
CA LEU A 48 -7.25 -13.95 1.54
C LEU A 48 -8.00 -13.36 2.74
N ASN A 49 -8.10 -14.14 3.80
CA ASN A 49 -8.56 -13.69 5.09
C ASN A 49 -7.35 -13.30 5.94
N TRP A 50 -7.55 -12.38 6.85
CA TRP A 50 -6.58 -11.88 7.82
C TRP A 50 -5.67 -12.98 8.37
N GLY A 51 -4.36 -12.78 8.32
CA GLY A 51 -3.37 -13.62 8.97
C GLY A 51 -2.83 -14.81 8.18
N VAL A 52 -3.28 -15.05 6.94
CA VAL A 52 -2.97 -16.30 6.21
C VAL A 52 -2.24 -16.06 4.87
N GLY A 53 -1.75 -14.86 4.62
CA GLY A 53 -1.05 -14.51 3.38
C GLY A 53 0.47 -14.68 3.44
N ARG A 54 1.08 -14.85 2.27
CA ARG A 54 2.52 -14.70 2.07
C ARG A 54 2.74 -13.39 1.32
N PHE A 55 3.77 -12.64 1.72
CA PHE A 55 4.17 -11.42 1.07
C PHE A 55 5.42 -11.66 0.23
N PHE A 56 5.41 -11.23 -1.03
CA PHE A 56 6.54 -11.32 -1.93
C PHE A 56 6.86 -9.93 -2.45
N ASN A 57 8.11 -9.50 -2.28
CA ASN A 57 8.56 -8.24 -2.82
C ASN A 57 8.42 -8.20 -4.34
N ILE A 58 7.87 -7.11 -4.82
CA ILE A 58 7.87 -6.75 -6.24
C ILE A 58 9.12 -5.92 -6.48
N ARG A 59 9.88 -6.24 -7.53
CA ARG A 59 11.02 -5.41 -7.92
C ARG A 59 10.53 -4.00 -8.24
N TRP A 60 11.23 -3.00 -7.79
CA TRP A 60 10.82 -1.61 -7.99
C TRP A 60 10.63 -1.21 -9.47
N GLY A 61 11.34 -1.84 -10.42
CA GLY A 61 11.13 -1.65 -11.86
C GLY A 61 9.83 -2.25 -12.40
N ASP A 62 9.19 -3.14 -11.64
CA ASP A 62 7.94 -3.82 -11.99
C ASP A 62 6.74 -3.26 -11.22
N TRP A 63 6.91 -2.16 -10.50
CA TRP A 63 5.83 -1.55 -9.73
C TRP A 63 4.73 -0.99 -10.62
N ASP A 64 3.49 -1.23 -10.24
CA ASP A 64 2.34 -0.58 -10.88
C ASP A 64 2.30 0.90 -10.45
N LEU A 65 2.60 1.79 -11.39
CA LEU A 65 2.67 3.23 -11.12
C LEU A 65 1.32 3.83 -10.76
N MET A 66 0.21 3.26 -11.27
CA MET A 66 -1.13 3.71 -10.89
C MET A 66 -1.39 3.37 -9.43
N ALA A 67 -1.12 2.14 -9.01
CA ALA A 67 -1.26 1.73 -7.62
C ALA A 67 -0.32 2.53 -6.70
N ALA A 68 0.91 2.78 -7.11
CA ALA A 68 1.86 3.62 -6.38
C ALA A 68 1.31 5.04 -6.17
N GLY A 69 0.80 5.67 -7.23
CA GLY A 69 0.19 7.00 -7.16
C GLY A 69 -1.04 7.04 -6.27
N MET A 70 -1.93 6.04 -6.39
CA MET A 70 -3.11 5.91 -5.52
C MET A 70 -2.72 5.79 -4.05
N ALA A 71 -1.72 4.97 -3.74
CA ALA A 71 -1.27 4.76 -2.37
C ALA A 71 -0.68 6.02 -1.74
N ILE A 72 0.15 6.76 -2.49
CA ILE A 72 0.70 8.04 -2.04
C ILE A 72 -0.42 9.05 -1.79
N ALA A 73 -1.34 9.19 -2.74
CA ALA A 73 -2.47 10.11 -2.61
C ALA A 73 -3.33 9.77 -1.39
N ALA A 74 -3.62 8.47 -1.17
CA ALA A 74 -4.40 8.02 -0.03
C ALA A 74 -3.72 8.32 1.31
N CYS A 75 -2.42 8.04 1.46
CA CYS A 75 -1.68 8.38 2.66
C CYS A 75 -1.65 9.89 2.93
N ASN A 76 -1.44 10.69 1.88
CA ASN A 76 -1.42 12.15 1.99
C ASN A 76 -2.80 12.69 2.43
N GLU A 77 -3.89 12.18 1.86
CA GLU A 77 -5.25 12.61 2.17
C GLU A 77 -5.62 12.36 3.64
N VAL A 78 -5.15 11.26 4.21
CA VAL A 78 -5.38 10.94 5.63
C VAL A 78 -4.26 11.47 6.56
N GLY A 79 -3.29 12.21 6.03
CA GLY A 79 -2.23 12.85 6.81
C GLY A 79 -1.17 11.90 7.37
N LEU A 80 -0.93 10.76 6.74
CA LEU A 80 0.05 9.78 7.18
C LEU A 80 1.41 9.99 6.51
N ASN A 81 2.45 10.21 7.32
CA ASN A 81 3.83 10.21 6.84
C ASN A 81 4.38 8.79 6.62
N ILE A 82 3.89 7.82 7.38
CA ILE A 82 4.22 6.40 7.24
C ILE A 82 2.92 5.62 7.27
N GLY A 83 2.72 4.75 6.29
CA GLY A 83 1.52 3.91 6.20
C GLY A 83 1.69 2.79 5.20
N ALA A 84 0.71 1.90 5.18
CA ALA A 84 0.57 0.92 4.11
C ALA A 84 -0.83 0.98 3.52
N VAL A 85 -0.90 0.81 2.22
CA VAL A 85 -2.15 0.81 1.46
C VAL A 85 -2.34 -0.54 0.82
N ASP A 86 -3.45 -1.19 1.12
CA ASP A 86 -3.84 -2.43 0.48
C ASP A 86 -4.67 -2.11 -0.77
N ILE A 87 -4.23 -2.64 -1.90
CA ILE A 87 -4.82 -2.43 -3.22
C ILE A 87 -5.17 -3.79 -3.81
N ILE A 88 -6.42 -3.92 -4.24
CA ILE A 88 -6.88 -5.09 -4.96
C ILE A 88 -7.04 -4.76 -6.44
N TYR A 89 -6.90 -5.77 -7.28
CA TYR A 89 -7.08 -5.64 -8.71
C TYR A 89 -8.19 -6.57 -9.16
N ASP A 90 -9.06 -6.07 -10.03
CA ASP A 90 -10.05 -6.89 -10.70
C ASP A 90 -9.45 -7.75 -11.84
N GLU A 91 -10.30 -8.48 -12.53
CA GLU A 91 -9.90 -9.35 -13.65
C GLU A 91 -9.30 -8.56 -14.82
N ASN A 92 -9.63 -7.27 -14.95
CA ASN A 92 -9.12 -6.36 -15.98
C ASN A 92 -7.83 -5.66 -15.56
N ASN A 93 -7.27 -5.99 -14.39
CA ASN A 93 -6.12 -5.35 -13.75
C ASN A 93 -6.38 -3.87 -13.38
N ILE A 94 -7.62 -3.49 -13.13
CA ILE A 94 -7.95 -2.17 -12.60
C ILE A 94 -7.70 -2.19 -11.09
N PRO A 95 -6.86 -1.28 -10.55
CA PRO A 95 -6.59 -1.21 -9.13
C PRO A 95 -7.73 -0.50 -8.38
N TYR A 96 -8.06 -1.03 -7.20
CA TYR A 96 -9.02 -0.45 -6.25
C TYR A 96 -8.36 -0.35 -4.88
N LEU A 97 -8.46 0.81 -4.25
CA LEU A 97 -8.00 1.00 -2.89
C LEU A 97 -8.94 0.26 -1.93
N LEU A 98 -8.37 -0.58 -1.08
CA LEU A 98 -9.13 -1.35 -0.10
C LEU A 98 -9.07 -0.69 1.27
N GLU A 99 -7.86 -0.44 1.78
CA GLU A 99 -7.66 0.21 3.08
C GLU A 99 -6.34 0.97 3.16
N VAL A 100 -6.29 1.94 4.08
CA VAL A 100 -5.07 2.63 4.50
C VAL A 100 -4.77 2.27 5.95
N ASN A 101 -3.58 1.75 6.21
CA ASN A 101 -3.14 1.26 7.50
C ASN A 101 -2.07 2.17 8.09
N SER A 102 -2.35 2.77 9.27
CA SER A 102 -1.45 3.71 9.93
C SER A 102 -0.33 3.06 10.74
N ALA A 103 -0.46 1.75 11.02
CA ALA A 103 0.53 0.97 11.76
C ALA A 103 0.83 -0.34 11.03
N PRO A 104 1.43 -0.27 9.82
CA PRO A 104 1.68 -1.47 9.05
C PRO A 104 2.69 -2.36 9.75
N GLU A 105 2.41 -3.66 9.78
CA GLU A 105 3.42 -4.63 10.15
C GLU A 105 4.52 -4.64 9.08
N VAL A 106 5.75 -4.37 9.50
CA VAL A 106 6.94 -4.39 8.66
C VAL A 106 7.79 -5.58 9.06
N VAL A 107 7.77 -6.62 8.24
CA VAL A 107 8.47 -7.87 8.50
C VAL A 107 9.72 -7.98 7.63
N GLY A 108 10.82 -8.43 8.25
CA GLY A 108 12.09 -8.67 7.60
C GLY A 108 13.07 -7.50 7.73
N ALA A 109 14.35 -7.85 7.90
CA ALA A 109 15.43 -6.89 8.17
C ALA A 109 15.55 -5.83 7.05
N TYR A 110 15.33 -6.21 5.80
CA TYR A 110 15.36 -5.29 4.67
C TYR A 110 14.30 -4.19 4.79
N SER A 111 13.03 -4.57 4.97
CA SER A 111 11.93 -3.61 5.10
C SER A 111 12.06 -2.74 6.34
N GLN A 112 12.49 -3.32 7.46
CA GLN A 112 12.77 -2.58 8.69
C GLN A 112 13.89 -1.58 8.51
N GLY A 113 14.98 -1.95 7.81
CA GLY A 113 16.08 -1.07 7.49
C GLY A 113 15.66 0.13 6.63
N ILE A 114 14.80 -0.10 5.63
CA ILE A 114 14.25 0.98 4.81
C ILE A 114 13.42 1.95 5.66
N ILE A 115 12.50 1.45 6.46
CA ILE A 115 11.67 2.32 7.32
C ILE A 115 12.53 3.08 8.33
N ALA A 116 13.53 2.44 8.93
CA ALA A 116 14.47 3.13 9.82
C ALA A 116 15.19 4.28 9.10
N SER A 117 15.71 4.04 7.89
CA SER A 117 16.37 5.08 7.09
C SER A 117 15.44 6.25 6.75
N VAL A 118 14.14 5.94 6.51
CA VAL A 118 13.15 6.99 6.25
C VAL A 118 12.85 7.80 7.51
N ILE A 119 12.75 7.14 8.66
CA ILE A 119 12.56 7.82 9.95
C ILE A 119 13.76 8.74 10.23
N ASP A 120 14.97 8.25 10.06
CA ASP A 120 16.20 9.05 10.21
C ASP A 120 16.18 10.26 9.27
N TYR A 121 15.79 10.05 8.01
CA TYR A 121 15.63 11.13 7.04
C TYR A 121 14.61 12.18 7.49
N ILE A 122 13.45 11.76 8.00
CA ILE A 122 12.41 12.66 8.51
C ILE A 122 12.90 13.44 9.74
N VAL A 123 13.65 12.78 10.63
CA VAL A 123 14.23 13.42 11.82
C VAL A 123 15.25 14.49 11.42
N GLU A 124 16.07 14.23 10.41
CA GLU A 124 17.12 15.14 9.95
C GLU A 124 16.59 16.30 9.11
N HIS A 125 15.58 16.07 8.25
CA HIS A 125 15.11 17.02 7.25
C HIS A 125 13.70 17.54 7.48
N GLY A 126 13.01 17.07 8.51
CA GLY A 126 11.62 17.42 8.80
C GLY A 126 10.60 16.62 7.99
N LYS A 127 9.33 17.00 8.19
CA LYS A 127 8.17 16.27 7.64
C LYS A 127 7.74 16.75 6.25
N ASP A 128 8.56 17.50 5.55
CA ASP A 128 8.20 18.02 4.24
C ASP A 128 7.97 16.86 3.26
N ILE A 129 6.70 16.58 3.00
CA ILE A 129 6.30 15.64 1.97
C ILE A 129 6.73 16.26 0.64
N ILE A 130 7.61 15.59 -0.07
CA ILE A 130 8.02 16.03 -1.39
C ILE A 130 6.81 15.87 -2.32
N PRO A 131 6.21 16.96 -2.85
CA PRO A 131 5.05 16.86 -3.70
C PRO A 131 5.34 15.95 -4.90
N LEU A 132 4.41 15.06 -5.23
CA LEU A 132 4.45 14.33 -6.48
C LEU A 132 4.32 15.34 -7.62
N LYS A 133 5.39 15.50 -8.40
CA LYS A 133 5.24 16.03 -9.73
C LYS A 133 4.55 14.92 -10.54
N HIS A 134 3.54 15.27 -11.32
CA HIS A 134 2.83 14.38 -12.26
C HIS A 134 3.72 13.89 -13.40
N ASP A 135 4.92 13.51 -13.08
CA ASP A 135 5.87 12.95 -14.02
C ASP A 135 5.82 11.44 -13.85
N ALA A 136 5.36 10.76 -14.89
CA ALA A 136 5.06 9.33 -14.93
C ALA A 136 6.30 8.40 -14.82
N THR A 137 7.44 8.90 -14.36
CA THR A 137 8.60 8.05 -14.16
C THR A 137 8.55 7.38 -12.77
N TRP A 138 8.81 6.07 -12.71
CA TRP A 138 8.86 5.28 -11.47
C TRP A 138 9.75 5.92 -10.39
N LYS A 139 10.77 6.68 -10.78
CA LYS A 139 11.68 7.43 -9.90
C LYS A 139 10.97 8.40 -8.98
N ASN A 140 9.84 8.95 -9.38
CA ASN A 140 9.06 9.87 -8.56
C ASN A 140 8.29 9.17 -7.44
N PHE A 141 8.15 7.85 -7.50
CA PHE A 141 7.43 7.03 -6.55
C PHE A 141 8.36 6.38 -5.53
N ILE A 142 9.67 6.32 -5.80
CA ILE A 142 10.64 5.66 -4.91
C ILE A 142 11.22 6.67 -3.93
N HIS A 143 11.35 6.26 -2.66
CA HIS A 143 12.01 7.07 -1.66
C HIS A 143 13.48 7.31 -2.03
N PRO A 144 14.03 8.54 -1.85
CA PRO A 144 15.39 8.90 -2.27
C PRO A 144 16.49 8.00 -1.71
N THR A 145 16.31 7.44 -0.51
CA THR A 145 17.29 6.51 0.08
C THR A 145 17.44 5.20 -0.69
N LEU A 146 16.36 4.74 -1.34
CA LEU A 146 16.39 3.54 -2.18
C LEU A 146 16.94 3.81 -3.57
N TYR A 147 16.88 5.05 -4.00
CA TYR A 147 17.32 5.46 -5.33
C TYR A 147 18.83 5.37 -5.51
N LYS A 148 19.59 5.59 -4.43
CA LYS A 148 21.06 5.54 -4.46
C LYS A 148 21.61 4.14 -4.68
N ASP A 149 20.88 3.12 -4.24
CA ASP A 149 21.29 1.72 -4.35
C ASP A 149 20.83 1.08 -5.67
N ALA A 150 20.04 1.80 -6.45
CA ALA A 150 19.45 1.34 -7.71
C ALA A 150 20.13 1.92 -8.98
N ALA A 151 21.12 2.79 -8.80
CA ALA A 151 21.93 3.38 -9.87
C ALA A 151 23.25 2.65 -10.00
#